data_403b24d9035888a85145ebf73de42ebe
#
_entry.id   403b24d9035888a85145ebf73de42ebe
#
_cell.length_a   1.000
_cell.length_b   1.000
_cell.length_c   1.000
_cell.angle_alpha   90.00
_cell.angle_beta   90.00
_cell.angle_gamma   90.00
#
_symmetry.space_group_name_H-M   'P 1'
#
loop_
_entity.id
_entity.type
_entity.pdbx_description
1 polymer ?
#
loop_
_entity_poly.entity_id
_entity_poly.type
_entity_poly.pdbx_seq_one_letter_code
_entity_poly.pdbx_strand_id
1 'polypeptide(L)'
;MTTTKQKKNSKLRYLEYYDLQDTLDMLYADSGRRKIFNNLMPLIESEENIRLAYRNIKRNSGSNTSGVDKLTIKDIEKIPETRFVEIVRKKLQWYKPKAVRRVEIPKPNGKLRPLGIPAIWDRIVQQCILQILEPICEAKFSDRSNGFRPNRSAEHAIAQAYAFMQKSHLHYVVDIDIKGFFDNVSHSKLMK
;
A
#
# COMPACT_ATOMS: atom_id res chain seq x y z
N MET A 1 -9.04 -27.26 31.66
CA MET A 1 -8.80 -27.85 30.33
C MET A 1 -9.56 -27.00 29.30
N THR A 2 -8.86 -26.06 28.70
CA THR A 2 -9.44 -25.13 27.70
C THR A 2 -9.25 -25.76 26.32
N THR A 3 -10.33 -26.27 25.76
CA THR A 3 -10.37 -26.83 24.41
C THR A 3 -10.14 -25.72 23.39
N THR A 4 -8.96 -25.72 22.79
CA THR A 4 -8.64 -24.87 21.63
C THR A 4 -9.54 -25.32 20.47
N LYS A 5 -10.58 -24.56 20.17
CA LYS A 5 -11.39 -24.76 18.96
C LYS A 5 -10.49 -24.62 17.74
N GLN A 6 -10.20 -25.71 17.05
CA GLN A 6 -9.61 -25.67 15.70
C GLN A 6 -10.50 -24.80 14.81
N LYS A 7 -10.02 -23.64 14.43
CA LYS A 7 -10.67 -22.79 13.42
C LYS A 7 -10.75 -23.55 12.10
N LYS A 8 -11.94 -23.78 11.60
CA LYS A 8 -12.20 -24.37 10.29
C LYS A 8 -11.43 -23.60 9.21
N ASN A 9 -10.72 -24.32 8.38
CA ASN A 9 -9.73 -23.89 7.38
C ASN A 9 -10.29 -23.08 6.18
N SER A 10 -11.43 -22.44 6.28
CA SER A 10 -12.05 -21.70 5.19
C SER A 10 -12.00 -20.19 5.44
N LYS A 11 -11.04 -19.51 4.81
CA LYS A 11 -11.00 -18.06 4.64
C LYS A 11 -10.43 -17.25 5.83
N LEU A 12 -9.28 -17.65 6.38
CA LEU A 12 -8.47 -16.70 7.11
C LEU A 12 -8.11 -15.51 6.19
N ARG A 13 -8.32 -14.29 6.68
CA ARG A 13 -7.80 -13.09 6.01
C ARG A 13 -6.28 -13.19 5.98
N TYR A 14 -5.63 -12.63 4.97
CA TYR A 14 -4.18 -12.78 4.84
C TYR A 14 -3.39 -12.27 6.03
N LEU A 15 -3.87 -11.20 6.68
CA LEU A 15 -3.24 -10.64 7.89
C LEU A 15 -3.25 -11.63 9.05
N GLU A 16 -4.35 -12.36 9.25
CA GLU A 16 -4.48 -13.41 10.26
C GLU A 16 -3.58 -14.62 9.95
N TYR A 17 -3.41 -14.95 8.65
CA TYR A 17 -2.56 -16.05 8.23
C TYR A 17 -1.08 -15.81 8.55
N TYR A 18 -0.63 -14.56 8.47
CA TYR A 18 0.75 -14.16 8.75
C TYR A 18 0.93 -13.57 10.15
N ASP A 19 -0.05 -13.70 11.02
CA ASP A 19 -0.01 -13.22 12.42
C ASP A 19 0.26 -11.71 12.58
N LEU A 20 -0.18 -10.92 11.59
CA LEU A 20 0.04 -9.47 11.55
C LEU A 20 -1.18 -8.65 12.01
N GLN A 21 -2.35 -9.28 12.15
CA GLN A 21 -3.59 -8.56 12.43
C GLN A 21 -3.48 -7.72 13.70
N ASP A 22 -3.07 -8.33 14.82
CA ASP A 22 -2.98 -7.64 16.11
C ASP A 22 -1.95 -6.49 16.06
N THR A 23 -0.84 -6.69 15.35
CA THR A 23 0.18 -5.66 15.16
C THR A 23 -0.37 -4.46 14.40
N LEU A 24 -1.09 -4.69 13.30
CA LEU A 24 -1.66 -3.61 12.49
C LEU A 24 -2.81 -2.89 13.21
N ASP A 25 -3.65 -3.62 13.95
CA ASP A 25 -4.71 -3.06 14.79
C ASP A 25 -4.13 -2.19 15.92
N MET A 26 -3.03 -2.62 16.53
CA MET A 26 -2.29 -1.83 17.53
C MET A 26 -1.73 -0.54 16.90
N LEU A 27 -1.10 -0.61 15.73
CA LEU A 27 -0.57 0.57 15.04
C LEU A 27 -1.69 1.58 14.72
N TYR A 28 -2.83 1.10 14.26
CA TYR A 28 -4.00 1.93 13.99
C TYR A 28 -4.50 2.61 15.27
N ALA A 29 -4.72 1.86 16.35
CA ALA A 29 -5.22 2.37 17.63
C ALA A 29 -4.25 3.37 18.26
N ASP A 30 -2.95 3.08 18.27
CA ASP A 30 -1.91 3.97 18.79
C ASP A 30 -1.82 5.26 17.99
N SER A 31 -1.92 5.18 16.66
CA SER A 31 -1.94 6.35 15.79
C SER A 31 -3.16 7.24 16.04
N GLY A 32 -4.34 6.64 16.24
CA GLY A 32 -5.56 7.36 16.65
C GLY A 32 -5.41 8.12 17.97
N ARG A 33 -4.59 7.61 18.89
CA ARG A 33 -4.20 8.26 20.16
C ARG A 33 -3.07 9.27 20.03
N ARG A 34 -2.65 9.59 18.79
CA ARG A 34 -1.55 10.52 18.45
C ARG A 34 -0.17 10.06 18.94
N LYS A 35 0.05 8.77 19.16
CA LYS A 35 1.37 8.24 19.48
C LYS A 35 2.36 8.50 18.35
N ILE A 36 3.60 8.83 18.70
CA ILE A 36 4.72 8.99 17.78
C ILE A 36 5.45 7.64 17.66
N PHE A 37 5.72 7.25 16.41
CA PHE A 37 6.43 6.01 16.09
C PHE A 37 7.87 6.33 15.70
N ASN A 38 8.83 5.92 16.52
CA ASN A 38 10.26 6.22 16.29
C ASN A 38 11.03 5.09 15.63
N ASN A 39 10.52 3.87 15.63
CA ASN A 39 11.22 2.72 15.09
C ASN A 39 10.24 1.70 14.49
N LEU A 40 9.92 1.88 13.22
CA LEU A 40 9.06 0.96 12.47
C LEU A 40 9.85 -0.09 11.67
N MET A 41 11.16 0.08 11.51
CA MET A 41 11.99 -0.82 10.70
C MET A 41 11.91 -2.29 11.15
N PRO A 42 11.94 -2.65 12.44
CA PRO A 42 11.79 -4.05 12.84
C PRO A 42 10.48 -4.68 12.37
N LEU A 43 9.37 -3.93 12.33
CA LEU A 43 8.09 -4.41 11.80
C LEU A 43 8.11 -4.52 10.27
N ILE A 44 8.72 -3.55 9.60
CA ILE A 44 8.85 -3.54 8.12
C ILE A 44 9.72 -4.72 7.65
N GLU A 45 10.79 -5.04 8.39
CA GLU A 45 11.75 -6.12 8.08
C GLU A 45 11.31 -7.50 8.62
N SER A 46 10.19 -7.57 9.35
CA SER A 46 9.71 -8.84 9.90
C SER A 46 9.43 -9.84 8.78
N GLU A 47 9.66 -11.12 9.06
CA GLU A 47 9.47 -12.18 8.08
C GLU A 47 8.01 -12.28 7.64
N GLU A 48 7.10 -12.12 8.59
CA GLU A 48 5.66 -12.16 8.40
C GLU A 48 5.22 -11.05 7.43
N ASN A 49 5.73 -9.83 7.62
CA ASN A 49 5.44 -8.69 6.76
C ASN A 49 6.01 -8.86 5.35
N ILE A 50 7.23 -9.38 5.23
CA ILE A 50 7.87 -9.67 3.94
C ILE A 50 7.10 -10.76 3.17
N ARG A 51 6.68 -11.82 3.85
CA ARG A 51 5.88 -12.89 3.24
C ARG A 51 4.52 -12.40 2.77
N LEU A 52 3.86 -11.57 3.58
CA LEU A 52 2.59 -10.94 3.20
C LEU A 52 2.77 -10.01 2.00
N ALA A 53 3.84 -9.20 1.96
CA ALA A 53 4.15 -8.32 0.85
C ALA A 53 4.35 -9.09 -0.46
N TYR A 54 5.10 -10.18 -0.42
CA TYR A 54 5.26 -11.08 -1.58
C TYR A 54 3.90 -11.60 -2.07
N ARG A 55 3.05 -12.09 -1.16
CA ARG A 55 1.73 -12.62 -1.50
C ARG A 55 0.84 -11.57 -2.14
N ASN A 56 0.84 -10.34 -1.62
CA ASN A 56 0.06 -9.23 -2.16
C ASN A 56 0.54 -8.88 -3.58
N ILE A 57 1.85 -8.76 -3.77
CA ILE A 57 2.42 -8.47 -5.10
C ILE A 57 2.15 -9.61 -6.09
N LYS A 58 2.27 -10.88 -5.66
CA LYS A 58 1.99 -12.05 -6.51
C LYS A 58 0.57 -12.07 -7.06
N ARG A 59 -0.41 -11.65 -6.26
CA ARG A 59 -1.82 -11.60 -6.64
C ARG A 59 -2.18 -10.41 -7.51
N ASN A 60 -1.35 -9.39 -7.56
CA ASN A 60 -1.62 -8.21 -8.38
C ASN A 60 -1.57 -8.58 -9.87
N SER A 61 -2.55 -8.09 -10.65
CA SER A 61 -2.62 -8.31 -12.10
C SER A 61 -1.34 -7.89 -12.84
N GLY A 62 -0.64 -6.85 -12.32
CA GLY A 62 0.65 -6.39 -12.83
C GLY A 62 1.87 -7.23 -12.42
N SER A 63 1.72 -8.33 -11.67
CA SER A 63 2.86 -9.12 -11.15
C SER A 63 3.76 -9.69 -12.25
N ASN A 64 3.20 -10.00 -13.41
CA ASN A 64 3.93 -10.49 -14.59
C ASN A 64 4.45 -9.37 -15.50
N THR A 65 4.20 -8.10 -15.17
CA THR A 65 4.72 -6.97 -15.94
C THR A 65 6.09 -6.57 -15.39
N SER A 66 7.15 -6.76 -16.18
CA SER A 66 8.52 -6.46 -15.76
C SER A 66 8.84 -4.96 -15.74
N GLY A 67 9.73 -4.56 -14.83
CA GLY A 67 10.39 -3.25 -14.84
C GLY A 67 11.53 -3.16 -15.88
N VAL A 68 12.50 -2.30 -15.62
CA VAL A 68 13.71 -2.14 -16.45
C VAL A 68 14.62 -3.35 -16.42
N ASP A 69 14.57 -4.15 -15.35
CA ASP A 69 15.41 -5.34 -15.13
C ASP A 69 14.86 -6.61 -15.78
N LYS A 70 13.71 -6.50 -16.44
CA LYS A 70 13.00 -7.59 -17.11
C LYS A 70 12.57 -8.75 -16.17
N LEU A 71 12.72 -8.58 -14.84
CA LEU A 71 12.29 -9.56 -13.86
C LEU A 71 10.79 -9.43 -13.55
N THR A 72 10.16 -10.56 -13.26
CA THR A 72 8.76 -10.68 -12.89
C THR A 72 8.61 -11.46 -11.59
N ILE A 73 7.39 -11.63 -11.10
CA ILE A 73 7.13 -12.44 -9.91
C ILE A 73 7.55 -13.91 -10.11
N LYS A 74 7.47 -14.43 -11.33
CA LYS A 74 7.89 -15.83 -11.66
C LYS A 74 9.38 -16.06 -11.43
N ASP A 75 10.21 -15.03 -11.56
CA ASP A 75 11.64 -15.13 -11.29
C ASP A 75 11.91 -15.12 -9.79
N ILE A 76 11.11 -14.41 -9.02
CA ILE A 76 11.15 -14.42 -7.55
C ILE A 76 10.70 -15.78 -7.00
N GLU A 77 9.70 -16.41 -7.60
CA GLU A 77 9.17 -17.73 -7.19
C GLU A 77 10.22 -18.86 -7.22
N LYS A 78 11.27 -18.71 -8.02
CA LYS A 78 12.37 -19.68 -8.10
C LYS A 78 13.35 -19.61 -6.93
N ILE A 79 13.25 -18.56 -6.11
CA ILE A 79 14.18 -18.32 -4.99
C ILE A 79 13.64 -19.03 -3.75
N PRO A 80 14.47 -19.82 -3.04
CA PRO A 80 14.10 -20.41 -1.75
C PRO A 80 13.62 -19.32 -0.77
N GLU A 81 12.59 -19.62 0.02
CA GLU A 81 11.90 -18.64 0.87
C GLU A 81 12.84 -17.93 1.87
N THR A 82 13.71 -18.69 2.53
CA THR A 82 14.70 -18.13 3.47
C THR A 82 15.62 -17.14 2.76
N ARG A 83 16.09 -17.49 1.56
CA ARG A 83 16.94 -16.61 0.76
C ARG A 83 16.20 -15.37 0.26
N PHE A 84 14.92 -15.52 -0.08
CA PHE A 84 14.07 -14.40 -0.48
C PHE A 84 13.95 -13.37 0.66
N VAL A 85 13.65 -13.82 1.89
CA VAL A 85 13.53 -12.94 3.07
C VAL A 85 14.85 -12.20 3.33
N GLU A 86 15.99 -12.89 3.27
CA GLU A 86 17.30 -12.25 3.43
C GLU A 86 17.57 -11.16 2.38
N ILE A 87 17.21 -11.41 1.11
CA ILE A 87 17.39 -10.44 0.02
C ILE A 87 16.53 -9.21 0.28
N VAL A 88 15.27 -9.39 0.70
CA VAL A 88 14.38 -8.26 0.97
C VAL A 88 14.87 -7.45 2.17
N ARG A 89 15.31 -8.09 3.26
CA ARG A 89 15.91 -7.42 4.43
C ARG A 89 17.13 -6.57 4.03
N LYS A 90 18.05 -7.13 3.24
CA LYS A 90 19.20 -6.38 2.74
C LYS A 90 18.80 -5.17 1.90
N LYS A 91 17.75 -5.31 1.08
CA LYS A 91 17.23 -4.20 0.29
C LYS A 91 16.56 -3.12 1.16
N LEU A 92 15.85 -3.49 2.21
CA LEU A 92 15.24 -2.55 3.16
C LEU A 92 16.31 -1.75 3.93
N GLN A 93 17.38 -2.41 4.36
CA GLN A 93 18.49 -1.77 5.09
C GLN A 93 19.34 -0.85 4.21
N TRP A 94 19.51 -1.20 2.95
CA TRP A 94 20.30 -0.44 1.98
C TRP A 94 19.58 -0.30 0.65
N TYR A 95 18.52 0.50 0.65
CA TYR A 95 17.63 0.64 -0.50
C TYR A 95 18.24 1.50 -1.60
N LYS A 96 18.44 0.89 -2.77
CA LYS A 96 18.81 1.58 -4.01
C LYS A 96 17.73 1.28 -5.07
N PRO A 97 16.78 2.20 -5.26
CA PRO A 97 15.70 1.99 -6.24
C PRO A 97 16.26 1.96 -7.66
N LYS A 98 15.66 1.11 -8.49
CA LYS A 98 15.91 1.13 -9.93
C LYS A 98 15.07 2.19 -10.61
N ALA A 99 15.54 2.68 -11.76
CA ALA A 99 14.71 3.54 -12.61
C ALA A 99 13.42 2.82 -13.00
N VAL A 100 12.32 3.54 -13.12
CA VAL A 100 11.06 2.98 -13.60
C VAL A 100 11.06 2.82 -15.12
N ARG A 101 10.48 1.74 -15.63
CA ARG A 101 10.24 1.59 -17.07
C ARG A 101 9.04 2.44 -17.45
N ARG A 102 9.24 3.44 -18.29
CA ARG A 102 8.14 4.29 -18.78
C ARG A 102 7.39 3.61 -19.90
N VAL A 103 6.06 3.67 -19.84
CA VAL A 103 5.13 3.20 -20.86
C VAL A 103 4.05 4.27 -21.02
N GLU A 104 3.68 4.54 -22.26
CA GLU A 104 2.60 5.48 -22.57
C GLU A 104 1.29 4.73 -22.80
N ILE A 105 0.26 5.12 -22.07
CA ILE A 105 -1.07 4.52 -22.18
C ILE A 105 -2.01 5.54 -22.83
N PRO A 106 -2.72 5.19 -23.93
CA PRO A 106 -3.67 6.10 -24.54
C PRO A 106 -4.87 6.35 -23.62
N LYS A 107 -5.26 7.62 -23.49
CA LYS A 107 -6.49 8.05 -22.82
C LYS A 107 -7.66 8.07 -23.82
N PRO A 108 -8.92 8.01 -23.31
CA PRO A 108 -10.10 8.12 -24.18
C PRO A 108 -10.15 9.40 -25.06
N ASN A 109 -9.49 10.46 -24.60
CA ASN A 109 -9.40 11.74 -25.31
C ASN A 109 -8.22 11.82 -26.32
N GLY A 110 -7.58 10.71 -26.65
CA GLY A 110 -6.46 10.63 -27.59
C GLY A 110 -5.10 11.08 -27.04
N LYS A 111 -5.03 11.63 -25.81
CA LYS A 111 -3.77 11.98 -25.17
C LYS A 111 -3.08 10.76 -24.58
N LEU A 112 -1.76 10.78 -24.47
CA LEU A 112 -0.99 9.74 -23.82
C LEU A 112 -0.84 10.03 -22.33
N ARG A 113 -0.91 8.97 -21.50
CA ARG A 113 -0.61 9.02 -20.07
C ARG A 113 0.70 8.28 -19.81
N PRO A 114 1.77 8.95 -19.35
CA PRO A 114 2.96 8.25 -18.95
C PRO A 114 2.70 7.42 -17.69
N LEU A 115 3.11 6.17 -17.71
CA LEU A 115 3.08 5.25 -16.58
C LEU A 115 4.50 4.78 -16.27
N GLY A 116 4.92 4.87 -15.02
CA GLY A 116 6.17 4.29 -14.54
C GLY A 116 5.94 2.90 -13.96
N ILE A 117 6.62 1.90 -14.48
CA ILE A 117 6.57 0.52 -13.98
C ILE A 117 7.84 0.23 -13.18
N PRO A 118 7.77 0.14 -11.83
CA PRO A 118 8.92 -0.18 -11.00
C PRO A 118 9.38 -1.62 -11.20
N ALA A 119 10.64 -1.92 -10.89
CA ALA A 119 11.16 -3.28 -10.83
C ALA A 119 10.40 -4.11 -9.80
N ILE A 120 10.31 -5.42 -10.01
CA ILE A 120 9.51 -6.30 -9.12
C ILE A 120 10.03 -6.28 -7.68
N TRP A 121 11.34 -6.21 -7.46
CA TRP A 121 11.94 -6.08 -6.15
C TRP A 121 11.57 -4.77 -5.45
N ASP A 122 11.53 -3.66 -6.20
CA ASP A 122 11.14 -2.36 -5.65
C ASP A 122 9.67 -2.35 -5.23
N ARG A 123 8.79 -3.03 -5.98
CA ARG A 123 7.39 -3.21 -5.58
C ARG A 123 7.25 -3.99 -4.28
N ILE A 124 8.07 -5.04 -4.07
CA ILE A 124 8.06 -5.82 -2.82
C ILE A 124 8.51 -4.94 -1.65
N VAL A 125 9.60 -4.19 -1.80
CA VAL A 125 10.07 -3.25 -0.78
C VAL A 125 9.02 -2.20 -0.46
N GLN A 126 8.41 -1.58 -1.48
CA GLN A 126 7.34 -0.60 -1.30
C GLN A 126 6.13 -1.21 -0.58
N GLN A 127 5.78 -2.46 -0.91
CA GLN A 127 4.67 -3.16 -0.26
C GLN A 127 4.96 -3.45 1.21
N CYS A 128 6.20 -3.82 1.58
CA CYS A 128 6.58 -4.00 2.99
C CYS A 128 6.41 -2.71 3.80
N ILE A 129 6.78 -1.57 3.22
CA ILE A 129 6.64 -0.26 3.86
C ILE A 129 5.15 0.13 3.96
N LEU A 130 4.41 -0.03 2.85
CA LEU A 130 3.00 0.32 2.77
C LEU A 130 2.18 -0.38 3.85
N GLN A 131 2.35 -1.68 4.03
CA GLN A 131 1.56 -2.48 4.98
C GLN A 131 1.66 -1.98 6.42
N ILE A 132 2.81 -1.45 6.81
CA ILE A 132 3.04 -0.92 8.16
C ILE A 132 2.60 0.55 8.27
N LEU A 133 2.78 1.35 7.22
CA LEU A 133 2.38 2.76 7.25
C LEU A 133 0.87 2.97 7.03
N GLU A 134 0.22 2.10 6.27
CA GLU A 134 -1.21 2.25 5.93
C GLU A 134 -2.10 2.38 7.17
N PRO A 135 -2.07 1.48 8.17
CA PRO A 135 -2.90 1.62 9.37
C PRO A 135 -2.58 2.89 10.18
N ILE A 136 -1.32 3.31 10.20
CA ILE A 136 -0.89 4.54 10.89
C ILE A 136 -1.48 5.79 10.22
N CYS A 137 -1.43 5.83 8.88
CA CYS A 137 -1.98 6.94 8.10
C CYS A 137 -3.51 6.93 8.11
N GLU A 138 -4.13 5.75 7.97
CA GLU A 138 -5.57 5.56 7.93
C GLU A 138 -6.26 6.12 9.17
N ALA A 139 -5.67 5.93 10.35
CA ALA A 139 -6.18 6.47 11.61
C ALA A 139 -6.20 8.01 11.69
N LYS A 140 -5.47 8.68 10.79
CA LYS A 140 -5.34 10.15 10.75
C LYS A 140 -6.10 10.80 9.60
N PHE A 141 -6.52 10.03 8.62
CA PHE A 141 -7.23 10.57 7.48
C PHE A 141 -8.62 11.08 7.86
N SER A 142 -9.00 12.20 7.26
CA SER A 142 -10.36 12.74 7.42
C SER A 142 -11.41 11.74 6.95
N ASP A 143 -12.53 11.64 7.67
CA ASP A 143 -13.68 10.82 7.28
C ASP A 143 -14.29 11.24 5.93
N ARG A 144 -13.98 12.44 5.47
CA ARG A 144 -14.42 12.97 4.18
C ARG A 144 -13.49 12.58 3.01
N SER A 145 -12.32 12.01 3.29
CA SER A 145 -11.41 11.51 2.27
C SER A 145 -11.78 10.09 1.87
N ASN A 146 -12.05 9.85 0.60
CA ASN A 146 -12.48 8.53 0.09
C ASN A 146 -11.51 7.93 -0.93
N GLY A 147 -10.59 8.72 -1.50
CA GLY A 147 -9.68 8.25 -2.55
C GLY A 147 -8.58 7.32 -2.01
N PHE A 148 -8.38 6.18 -2.68
CA PHE A 148 -7.29 5.22 -2.42
C PHE A 148 -7.20 4.68 -0.99
N ARG A 149 -8.30 4.67 -0.26
CA ARG A 149 -8.36 4.18 1.12
C ARG A 149 -9.02 2.80 1.19
N PRO A 150 -8.58 1.90 2.11
CA PRO A 150 -9.26 0.65 2.36
C PRO A 150 -10.70 0.90 2.82
N ASN A 151 -11.63 0.06 2.38
CA ASN A 151 -13.07 0.13 2.71
C ASN A 151 -13.76 1.45 2.33
N ARG A 152 -13.17 2.25 1.45
CA ARG A 152 -13.76 3.44 0.83
C ARG A 152 -13.92 3.24 -0.67
N SER A 153 -14.91 3.90 -1.25
CA SER A 153 -15.21 3.78 -2.68
C SER A 153 -15.78 5.07 -3.26
N ALA A 154 -15.93 5.11 -4.59
CA ALA A 154 -16.55 6.23 -5.28
C ALA A 154 -18.02 6.43 -4.82
N GLU A 155 -18.73 5.35 -4.54
CA GLU A 155 -20.12 5.40 -4.05
C GLU A 155 -20.20 6.10 -2.68
N HIS A 156 -19.23 5.88 -1.79
CA HIS A 156 -19.15 6.62 -0.52
C HIS A 156 -18.94 8.12 -0.75
N ALA A 157 -18.08 8.51 -1.70
CA ALA A 157 -17.88 9.91 -2.04
C ALA A 157 -19.13 10.55 -2.62
N ILE A 158 -19.86 9.86 -3.51
CA ILE A 158 -21.12 10.31 -4.09
C ILE A 158 -22.19 10.46 -2.99
N ALA A 159 -22.31 9.49 -2.10
CA ALA A 159 -23.26 9.54 -1.00
C ALA A 159 -23.00 10.73 -0.06
N GLN A 160 -21.72 11.04 0.23
CA GLN A 160 -21.35 12.22 1.01
C GLN A 160 -21.70 13.52 0.29
N ALA A 161 -21.38 13.63 -1.00
CA ALA A 161 -21.74 14.81 -1.80
C ALA A 161 -23.26 15.03 -1.82
N TYR A 162 -24.03 13.97 -2.02
CA TYR A 162 -25.48 13.99 -1.98
C TYR A 162 -26.02 14.46 -0.62
N ALA A 163 -25.44 13.97 0.48
CA ALA A 163 -25.81 14.38 1.81
C ALA A 163 -25.52 15.87 2.08
N PHE A 164 -24.42 16.42 1.55
CA PHE A 164 -24.12 17.83 1.65
C PHE A 164 -25.11 18.71 0.89
N MET A 165 -25.50 18.31 -0.29
CA MET A 165 -26.49 19.03 -1.09
C MET A 165 -27.88 19.00 -0.43
N GLN A 166 -28.33 17.85 0.04
CA GLN A 166 -29.69 17.68 0.59
C GLN A 166 -29.83 18.15 2.04
N LYS A 167 -28.91 17.73 2.92
CA LYS A 167 -29.03 17.99 4.36
C LYS A 167 -28.42 19.31 4.79
N SER A 168 -27.33 19.74 4.13
CA SER A 168 -26.61 20.97 4.46
C SER A 168 -26.93 22.12 3.52
N HIS A 169 -27.82 21.91 2.55
CA HIS A 169 -28.24 22.91 1.56
C HIS A 169 -27.09 23.63 0.84
N LEU A 170 -26.00 22.90 0.56
CA LEU A 170 -24.84 23.41 -0.18
C LEU A 170 -25.14 23.32 -1.68
N HIS A 171 -25.23 24.46 -2.35
CA HIS A 171 -25.61 24.54 -3.77
C HIS A 171 -24.42 24.83 -4.72
N TYR A 172 -23.26 25.14 -4.16
CA TYR A 172 -22.07 25.46 -4.95
C TYR A 172 -21.04 24.34 -4.80
N VAL A 173 -20.45 23.93 -5.93
CA VAL A 173 -19.35 22.95 -5.99
C VAL A 173 -18.13 23.65 -6.53
N VAL A 174 -17.03 23.60 -5.77
CA VAL A 174 -15.72 24.07 -6.19
C VAL A 174 -14.83 22.84 -6.42
N ASP A 175 -14.37 22.66 -7.65
CA ASP A 175 -13.42 21.60 -8.02
C ASP A 175 -12.00 22.16 -7.98
N ILE A 176 -11.13 21.48 -7.19
CA ILE A 176 -9.73 21.89 -7.02
C ILE A 176 -8.85 20.68 -7.26
N ASP A 177 -7.90 20.80 -8.19
CA ASP A 177 -6.88 19.79 -8.47
C ASP A 177 -5.47 20.40 -8.49
N ILE A 178 -4.49 19.64 -7.97
CA ILE A 178 -3.10 20.07 -7.94
C ILE A 178 -2.38 19.47 -9.16
N LYS A 179 -2.08 20.33 -10.14
CA LYS A 179 -1.38 19.92 -11.36
C LYS A 179 0.00 19.33 -11.05
N GLY A 180 0.22 18.08 -11.48
CA GLY A 180 1.52 17.43 -11.36
C GLY A 180 1.96 17.22 -9.91
N PHE A 181 1.04 16.92 -8.99
CA PHE A 181 1.32 16.83 -7.56
C PHE A 181 2.55 15.96 -7.27
N PHE A 182 2.59 14.72 -7.76
CA PHE A 182 3.70 13.79 -7.46
C PHE A 182 5.04 14.24 -8.03
N ASP A 183 5.05 14.94 -9.17
CA ASP A 183 6.27 15.46 -9.79
C ASP A 183 6.83 16.68 -9.02
N ASN A 184 5.99 17.34 -8.21
CA ASN A 184 6.33 18.56 -7.48
C ASN A 184 6.48 18.36 -5.96
N VAL A 185 6.41 17.12 -5.46
CA VAL A 185 6.64 16.84 -4.03
C VAL A 185 8.11 17.12 -3.68
N SER A 186 8.32 18.02 -2.72
CA SER A 186 9.66 18.29 -2.20
C SER A 186 10.14 17.14 -1.31
N HIS A 187 11.06 16.32 -1.81
CA HIS A 187 11.61 15.19 -1.06
C HIS A 187 12.26 15.63 0.25
N SER A 188 12.93 16.78 0.28
CA SER A 188 13.56 17.33 1.49
C SER A 188 12.55 17.72 2.57
N LYS A 189 11.33 18.12 2.19
CA LYS A 189 10.23 18.39 3.15
C LYS A 189 9.53 17.10 3.59
N LEU A 190 9.41 16.13 2.69
CA LEU A 190 8.78 14.85 2.99
C LEU A 190 9.59 14.02 4.01
N MET A 191 10.92 14.16 4.00
CA MET A 191 11.86 13.41 4.84
C MET A 191 12.21 14.12 6.16
N LYS A 192 11.59 15.22 6.48
CA LYS A 192 11.68 15.91 7.80
C LYS A 192 10.58 15.46 8.75
#